data_32307ffda7300bfee8d3fe7da845aed6
#
_entry.id   32307ffda7300bfee8d3fe7da845aed6
#
_cell.length_a   1.000
_cell.length_b   1.000
_cell.length_c   1.000
_cell.angle_alpha   90.00
_cell.angle_beta   90.00
_cell.angle_gamma   90.00
#
_symmetry.space_group_name_H-M   'P 1'
#
loop_
_entity.id
_entity.type
_entity.pdbx_description
1 polymer ?
#
loop_
_entity_poly.entity_id
_entity_poly.type
_entity_poly.pdbx_seq_one_letter_code
_entity_poly.pdbx_strand_id
1 'polypeptide(L)'
;MKVEVRDDQGNVLGPGEKGELTCSKSFPSMPIRFWNDPTGDKYHAAYFDKFPGLWCHGDYVAETDHGGLVIYGRSDAVLNPGGVRIGTAEIYREAEQVDEVIESLVVGQQRAGDVRVVLFVRLREGIALTDDLRDQIRKRIRSNTTPRHVPEIILDVPDIPRTKSGKIVELAVQRVLHGEAIKNLNALANPEALDYFRDRPELTS
;
A
#
# COMPACT_ATOMS: atom_id res chain seq x y z
N MET A 1 17.99 -2.68 18.43
CA MET A 1 17.71 -2.54 16.97
C MET A 1 18.15 -1.13 16.58
N LYS A 2 18.84 -0.98 15.46
CA LYS A 2 19.17 0.35 14.91
C LYS A 2 18.36 0.52 13.64
N VAL A 3 17.36 1.40 13.68
CA VAL A 3 16.45 1.71 12.58
C VAL A 3 16.97 2.95 11.85
N GLU A 4 16.89 2.94 10.53
CA GLU A 4 17.29 4.05 9.65
C GLU A 4 16.34 4.12 8.47
N VAL A 5 16.05 5.33 7.99
CA VAL A 5 15.29 5.56 6.76
C VAL A 5 16.27 5.79 5.63
N ARG A 6 16.10 5.10 4.49
CA ARG A 6 17.04 5.18 3.36
C ARG A 6 16.35 5.48 2.04
N ASP A 7 17.06 6.20 1.17
CA ASP A 7 16.66 6.35 -0.24
C ASP A 7 16.88 5.06 -1.04
N ASP A 8 16.53 5.08 -2.33
CA ASP A 8 16.72 3.92 -3.22
C ASP A 8 18.19 3.63 -3.56
N GLN A 9 19.10 4.55 -3.28
CA GLN A 9 20.55 4.39 -3.42
C GLN A 9 21.19 3.85 -2.13
N GLY A 10 20.44 3.74 -1.04
CA GLY A 10 20.91 3.24 0.25
C GLY A 10 21.50 4.33 1.16
N ASN A 11 21.39 5.62 0.80
CA ASN A 11 21.81 6.71 1.67
C ASN A 11 20.83 6.91 2.81
N VAL A 12 21.33 7.22 3.99
CA VAL A 12 20.47 7.54 5.16
C VAL A 12 19.85 8.91 4.94
N LEU A 13 18.53 8.98 5.13
CA LEU A 13 17.74 10.20 5.03
C LEU A 13 17.60 10.90 6.38
N GLY A 14 17.39 12.21 6.33
CA GLY A 14 17.11 13.03 7.50
C GLY A 14 15.64 13.02 7.92
N PRO A 15 15.30 13.64 9.06
CA PRO A 15 13.93 13.80 9.51
C PRO A 15 13.04 14.46 8.46
N GLY A 16 11.81 13.96 8.32
CA GLY A 16 10.83 14.41 7.35
C GLY A 16 10.97 13.82 5.93
N GLU A 17 12.13 13.28 5.59
CA GLU A 17 12.35 12.64 4.29
C GLU A 17 11.81 11.20 4.28
N LYS A 18 11.11 10.85 3.20
CA LYS A 18 10.45 9.54 3.06
C LYS A 18 11.35 8.53 2.36
N GLY A 19 11.43 7.32 2.90
CA GLY A 19 12.24 6.24 2.33
C GLY A 19 11.89 4.86 2.86
N GLU A 20 12.77 3.91 2.58
CA GLU A 20 12.68 2.53 3.04
C GLU A 20 13.08 2.41 4.50
N LEU A 21 12.27 1.70 5.29
CA LEU A 21 12.62 1.34 6.66
C LEU A 21 13.67 0.23 6.67
N THR A 22 14.84 0.50 7.22
CA THR A 22 15.92 -0.47 7.32
C THR A 22 16.38 -0.66 8.75
N CYS A 23 16.97 -1.82 9.04
CA CYS A 23 17.66 -2.08 10.31
C CYS A 23 19.12 -2.47 10.03
N SER A 24 20.05 -1.70 10.59
CA SER A 24 21.48 -1.89 10.40
C SER A 24 22.13 -2.76 11.50
N LYS A 25 21.37 -3.20 12.50
CA LYS A 25 21.79 -4.14 13.53
C LYS A 25 20.75 -5.22 13.73
N SER A 26 21.20 -6.43 14.05
CA SER A 26 20.32 -7.56 14.41
C SER A 26 19.40 -7.22 15.59
N PHE A 27 18.28 -7.89 15.67
CA PHE A 27 17.26 -7.72 16.71
C PHE A 27 16.60 -9.07 17.07
N PRO A 28 16.07 -9.21 18.31
CA PRO A 28 15.61 -10.51 18.82
C PRO A 28 14.48 -11.17 18.03
N SER A 29 13.59 -10.37 17.40
CA SER A 29 12.46 -10.86 16.61
C SER A 29 12.79 -11.15 15.14
N MET A 30 14.08 -11.05 14.76
CA MET A 30 14.54 -11.38 13.42
C MET A 30 14.38 -12.88 13.17
N PRO A 31 13.68 -13.34 12.11
CA PRO A 31 13.61 -14.76 11.79
C PRO A 31 15.00 -15.33 11.55
N ILE A 32 15.23 -16.57 11.99
CA ILE A 32 16.49 -17.27 11.76
C ILE A 32 16.55 -17.80 10.32
N ARG A 33 15.39 -18.24 9.78
CA ARG A 33 15.22 -18.77 8.42
C ARG A 33 13.74 -18.90 8.08
N PHE A 34 13.45 -19.09 6.81
CA PHE A 34 12.10 -19.48 6.38
C PHE A 34 11.89 -20.99 6.37
N TRP A 35 10.65 -21.40 6.54
CA TRP A 35 10.26 -22.79 6.35
C TRP A 35 10.45 -23.19 4.88
N ASN A 36 11.00 -24.37 4.66
CA ASN A 36 11.25 -24.89 3.31
C ASN A 36 12.16 -24.01 2.43
N ASP A 37 13.20 -23.45 3.06
CA ASP A 37 14.23 -22.60 2.44
C ASP A 37 15.63 -23.08 2.89
N PRO A 38 16.08 -24.26 2.38
CA PRO A 38 17.32 -24.88 2.85
C PRO A 38 18.58 -24.09 2.51
N THR A 39 18.56 -23.31 1.41
CA THR A 39 19.68 -22.48 0.96
C THR A 39 19.62 -21.06 1.56
N GLY A 40 18.48 -20.62 2.10
CA GLY A 40 18.28 -19.26 2.61
C GLY A 40 17.97 -18.23 1.54
N ASP A 41 17.78 -18.65 0.28
CA ASP A 41 17.58 -17.72 -0.84
C ASP A 41 16.29 -16.89 -0.70
N LYS A 42 15.20 -17.52 -0.23
CA LYS A 42 13.93 -16.81 -0.01
C LYS A 42 14.05 -15.80 1.13
N TYR A 43 14.76 -16.17 2.19
CA TYR A 43 15.01 -15.28 3.32
C TYR A 43 15.88 -14.09 2.89
N HIS A 44 16.96 -14.35 2.14
CA HIS A 44 17.82 -13.30 1.60
C HIS A 44 17.04 -12.37 0.67
N ALA A 45 16.30 -12.92 -0.29
CA ALA A 45 15.50 -12.14 -1.23
C ALA A 45 14.43 -11.29 -0.53
N ALA A 46 13.86 -11.77 0.58
CA ALA A 46 12.83 -11.03 1.31
C ALA A 46 13.37 -9.80 2.05
N TYR A 47 14.62 -9.84 2.53
CA TYR A 47 15.09 -8.84 3.49
C TYR A 47 16.41 -8.16 3.14
N PHE A 48 17.25 -8.75 2.27
CA PHE A 48 18.63 -8.29 2.04
C PHE A 48 18.96 -8.04 0.58
N ASP A 49 18.03 -8.32 -0.34
CA ASP A 49 18.29 -8.21 -1.79
C ASP A 49 18.42 -6.74 -2.22
N LYS A 50 17.56 -5.87 -1.67
CA LYS A 50 17.57 -4.43 -2.00
C LYS A 50 18.84 -3.73 -1.52
N PHE A 51 19.26 -4.00 -0.29
CA PHE A 51 20.45 -3.40 0.32
C PHE A 51 21.28 -4.48 1.01
N PRO A 52 22.41 -4.91 0.40
CA PRO A 52 23.26 -5.97 0.96
C PRO A 52 23.69 -5.67 2.40
N GLY A 53 23.45 -6.62 3.31
CA GLY A 53 23.82 -6.49 4.71
C GLY A 53 22.89 -5.62 5.59
N LEU A 54 21.85 -5.04 5.01
CA LEU A 54 20.83 -4.28 5.73
C LEU A 54 19.49 -4.98 5.66
N TRP A 55 18.84 -5.14 6.81
CA TRP A 55 17.47 -5.65 6.85
C TRP A 55 16.51 -4.61 6.29
N CYS A 56 15.85 -4.90 5.17
CA CYS A 56 14.75 -4.11 4.62
C CYS A 56 13.44 -4.60 5.21
N HIS A 57 12.72 -3.71 5.90
CA HIS A 57 11.44 -4.07 6.51
C HIS A 57 10.30 -4.17 5.49
N GLY A 58 10.44 -3.44 4.38
CA GLY A 58 9.43 -3.36 3.34
C GLY A 58 8.32 -2.37 3.66
N ASP A 59 8.60 -1.36 4.47
CA ASP A 59 7.70 -0.27 4.80
C ASP A 59 8.28 1.07 4.35
N TYR A 60 7.43 1.93 3.79
CA TYR A 60 7.73 3.29 3.38
C TYR A 60 7.43 4.24 4.53
N VAL A 61 8.46 4.91 5.04
CA VAL A 61 8.38 5.66 6.29
C VAL A 61 9.12 7.00 6.20
N ALA A 62 8.88 7.89 7.18
CA ALA A 62 9.77 9.01 7.49
C ALA A 62 10.05 9.05 9.00
N GLU A 63 11.25 9.48 9.37
CA GLU A 63 11.57 9.81 10.75
C GLU A 63 11.05 11.21 11.08
N THR A 64 10.54 11.40 12.30
CA THR A 64 10.13 12.71 12.82
C THR A 64 11.29 13.42 13.51
N ASP A 65 11.20 14.73 13.69
CA ASP A 65 12.20 15.53 14.45
C ASP A 65 12.39 15.05 15.89
N HIS A 66 11.47 14.23 16.41
CA HIS A 66 11.52 13.66 17.76
C HIS A 66 11.96 12.20 17.79
N GLY A 67 12.46 11.65 16.66
CA GLY A 67 12.94 10.27 16.55
C GLY A 67 11.82 9.21 16.47
N GLY A 68 10.56 9.62 16.28
CA GLY A 68 9.45 8.73 15.98
C GLY A 68 9.42 8.37 14.48
N LEU A 69 8.65 7.35 14.12
CA LEU A 69 8.44 6.96 12.72
C LEU A 69 6.98 7.15 12.31
N VAL A 70 6.76 7.76 11.15
CA VAL A 70 5.48 7.81 10.47
C VAL A 70 5.50 6.78 9.35
N ILE A 71 4.57 5.81 9.40
CA ILE A 71 4.44 4.79 8.36
C ILE A 71 3.43 5.27 7.32
N TYR A 72 3.85 5.30 6.05
CA TYR A 72 3.05 5.72 4.90
C TYR A 72 2.48 4.54 4.11
N GLY A 73 2.88 3.32 4.43
CA GLY A 73 2.43 2.08 3.81
C GLY A 73 3.56 1.11 3.52
N ARG A 74 3.23 0.08 2.76
CA ARG A 74 4.23 -0.89 2.26
C ARG A 74 5.03 -0.28 1.12
N SER A 75 6.35 -0.53 1.11
CA SER A 75 7.23 -0.03 0.04
C SER A 75 6.89 -0.61 -1.33
N ASP A 76 6.40 -1.85 -1.36
CA ASP A 76 5.96 -2.56 -2.56
C ASP A 76 4.56 -2.15 -3.05
N ALA A 77 3.78 -1.42 -2.23
CA ALA A 77 2.46 -0.88 -2.57
C ALA A 77 2.47 0.66 -2.78
N VAL A 78 3.65 1.30 -2.70
CA VAL A 78 3.79 2.74 -2.94
C VAL A 78 3.31 3.09 -4.35
N LEU A 79 2.43 4.09 -4.44
CA LEU A 79 1.98 4.65 -5.71
C LEU A 79 3.05 5.59 -6.29
N ASN A 80 3.10 5.69 -7.61
CA ASN A 80 4.08 6.56 -8.26
C ASN A 80 3.47 7.36 -9.44
N PRO A 81 2.38 8.12 -9.24
CA PRO A 81 1.75 8.89 -10.29
C PRO A 81 2.65 10.07 -10.70
N GLY A 82 2.97 10.16 -12.00
CA GLY A 82 3.84 11.21 -12.54
C GLY A 82 5.21 11.27 -11.86
N GLY A 83 5.77 10.13 -11.44
CA GLY A 83 7.08 10.02 -10.81
C GLY A 83 7.13 10.43 -9.33
N VAL A 84 6.00 10.73 -8.68
CA VAL A 84 5.96 11.11 -7.26
C VAL A 84 5.52 9.92 -6.40
N ARG A 85 6.38 9.52 -5.46
CA ARG A 85 6.08 8.42 -4.53
C ARG A 85 5.05 8.84 -3.47
N ILE A 86 3.94 8.12 -3.39
CA ILE A 86 2.82 8.36 -2.48
C ILE A 86 2.56 7.08 -1.70
N GLY A 87 2.55 7.18 -0.37
CA GLY A 87 2.17 6.07 0.49
C GLY A 87 0.66 5.88 0.53
N THR A 88 0.20 4.63 0.46
CA THR A 88 -1.23 4.30 0.46
C THR A 88 -1.95 4.83 1.70
N ALA A 89 -1.28 4.84 2.87
CA ALA A 89 -1.85 5.35 4.12
C ALA A 89 -2.16 6.86 4.09
N GLU A 90 -1.52 7.64 3.22
CA GLU A 90 -1.82 9.07 3.06
C GLU A 90 -3.23 9.28 2.48
N ILE A 91 -3.65 8.39 1.58
CA ILE A 91 -4.98 8.42 0.97
C ILE A 91 -6.03 7.82 1.93
N TYR A 92 -5.72 6.68 2.56
CA TYR A 92 -6.66 6.03 3.51
C TYR A 92 -7.07 6.96 4.64
N ARG A 93 -6.10 7.64 5.27
CA ARG A 93 -6.38 8.56 6.39
C ARG A 93 -7.41 9.61 6.06
N GLU A 94 -7.40 10.10 4.82
CA GLU A 94 -8.34 11.13 4.40
C GLU A 94 -9.66 10.57 3.89
N ALA A 95 -9.63 9.49 3.12
CA ALA A 95 -10.84 8.84 2.61
C ALA A 95 -11.73 8.31 3.74
N GLU A 96 -11.12 7.69 4.75
CA GLU A 96 -11.82 7.09 5.89
C GLU A 96 -12.29 8.11 6.96
N GLN A 97 -11.99 9.40 6.79
CA GLN A 97 -12.60 10.47 7.58
C GLN A 97 -13.95 10.96 7.00
N VAL A 98 -14.35 10.44 5.85
CA VAL A 98 -15.70 10.67 5.31
C VAL A 98 -16.64 9.69 5.98
N ASP A 99 -17.66 10.19 6.65
CA ASP A 99 -18.52 9.39 7.55
C ASP A 99 -19.20 8.20 6.86
N GLU A 100 -19.45 8.29 5.57
CA GLU A 100 -20.05 7.27 4.73
C GLU A 100 -19.09 6.11 4.41
N VAL A 101 -17.77 6.33 4.52
CA VAL A 101 -16.73 5.34 4.21
C VAL A 101 -16.38 4.54 5.46
N ILE A 102 -16.50 3.21 5.41
CA ILE A 102 -16.09 2.33 6.51
C ILE A 102 -14.59 2.04 6.41
N GLU A 103 -14.12 1.77 5.19
CA GLU A 103 -12.73 1.45 4.90
C GLU A 103 -12.44 1.63 3.41
N SER A 104 -11.16 1.70 3.08
CA SER A 104 -10.73 1.96 1.72
C SER A 104 -9.50 1.13 1.33
N LEU A 105 -9.34 0.93 0.02
CA LEU A 105 -8.18 0.30 -0.59
C LEU A 105 -7.77 1.09 -1.81
N VAL A 106 -6.52 1.52 -1.89
CA VAL A 106 -5.98 2.23 -3.04
C VAL A 106 -4.93 1.40 -3.75
N VAL A 107 -4.94 1.43 -5.06
CA VAL A 107 -3.94 0.77 -5.91
C VAL A 107 -3.53 1.67 -7.06
N GLY A 108 -2.29 1.46 -7.52
CA GLY A 108 -1.81 2.04 -8.76
C GLY A 108 -2.13 1.13 -9.93
N GLN A 109 -2.92 1.60 -10.88
CA GLN A 109 -3.11 0.91 -12.15
C GLN A 109 -2.12 1.45 -13.18
N GLN A 110 -1.32 0.56 -13.77
CA GLN A 110 -0.43 0.91 -14.88
C GLN A 110 -1.23 1.24 -16.13
N ARG A 111 -1.08 2.45 -16.67
CA ARG A 111 -1.79 2.91 -17.85
C ARG A 111 -0.99 3.94 -18.63
N ALA A 112 -0.85 3.72 -19.95
CA ALA A 112 -0.21 4.68 -20.86
C ALA A 112 1.19 5.17 -20.40
N GLY A 113 1.95 4.32 -19.69
CA GLY A 113 3.29 4.65 -19.19
C GLY A 113 3.34 5.43 -17.88
N ASP A 114 2.20 5.63 -17.23
CA ASP A 114 2.08 6.25 -15.91
C ASP A 114 1.21 5.41 -14.97
N VAL A 115 1.08 5.84 -13.72
CA VAL A 115 0.28 5.20 -12.68
C VAL A 115 -0.99 5.99 -12.43
N ARG A 116 -2.14 5.38 -12.74
CA ARG A 116 -3.44 5.92 -12.37
C ARG A 116 -3.81 5.49 -10.95
N VAL A 117 -4.15 6.44 -10.09
CA VAL A 117 -4.59 6.15 -8.72
C VAL A 117 -6.06 5.76 -8.72
N VAL A 118 -6.35 4.53 -8.29
CA VAL A 118 -7.70 3.99 -8.16
C VAL A 118 -8.00 3.73 -6.69
N LEU A 119 -9.07 4.32 -6.19
CA LEU A 119 -9.55 4.14 -4.82
C LEU A 119 -10.81 3.28 -4.84
N PHE A 120 -10.80 2.20 -4.08
CA PHE A 120 -11.99 1.42 -3.76
C PHE A 120 -12.44 1.77 -2.34
N VAL A 121 -13.74 1.97 -2.15
CA VAL A 121 -14.34 2.28 -0.86
C VAL A 121 -15.41 1.24 -0.50
N ARG A 122 -15.42 0.82 0.74
CA ARG A 122 -16.54 0.09 1.33
C ARG A 122 -17.39 1.10 2.11
N LEU A 123 -18.62 1.25 1.70
CA LEU A 123 -19.54 2.23 2.27
C LEU A 123 -20.39 1.62 3.39
N ARG A 124 -20.98 2.47 4.23
CA ARG A 124 -21.97 2.05 5.21
C ARG A 124 -23.19 1.48 4.50
N GLU A 125 -23.87 0.57 5.19
CA GLU A 125 -25.08 -0.07 4.68
C GLU A 125 -26.15 0.99 4.31
N GLY A 126 -26.76 0.81 3.13
CA GLY A 126 -27.77 1.73 2.60
C GLY A 126 -27.23 2.99 1.93
N ILE A 127 -25.90 3.20 1.91
CA ILE A 127 -25.28 4.34 1.24
C ILE A 127 -24.84 3.91 -0.16
N ALA A 128 -25.17 4.73 -1.16
CA ALA A 128 -24.71 4.56 -2.54
C ALA A 128 -23.55 5.52 -2.86
N LEU A 129 -22.61 5.09 -3.67
CA LEU A 129 -21.52 5.94 -4.15
C LEU A 129 -22.03 6.88 -5.25
N THR A 130 -22.53 8.05 -4.84
CA THR A 130 -22.97 9.11 -5.74
C THR A 130 -21.78 9.95 -6.24
N ASP A 131 -21.99 10.78 -7.26
CA ASP A 131 -20.96 11.70 -7.74
C ASP A 131 -20.64 12.76 -6.68
N ASP A 132 -21.62 13.23 -5.91
CA ASP A 132 -21.41 14.16 -4.80
C ASP A 132 -20.50 13.55 -3.72
N LEU A 133 -20.68 12.24 -3.39
CA LEU A 133 -19.83 11.55 -2.43
C LEU A 133 -18.41 11.33 -2.98
N ARG A 134 -18.27 11.00 -4.29
CA ARG A 134 -16.95 10.96 -4.93
C ARG A 134 -16.22 12.30 -4.86
N ASP A 135 -16.93 13.38 -5.11
CA ASP A 135 -16.37 14.74 -5.06
C ASP A 135 -16.02 15.17 -3.64
N GLN A 136 -16.82 14.78 -2.65
CA GLN A 136 -16.51 14.99 -1.23
C GLN A 136 -15.21 14.27 -0.83
N ILE A 137 -15.05 12.99 -1.20
CA ILE A 137 -13.82 12.22 -0.96
C ILE A 137 -12.62 12.87 -1.64
N ARG A 138 -12.73 13.23 -2.95
CA ARG A 138 -11.66 13.90 -3.68
C ARG A 138 -11.27 15.23 -3.05
N LYS A 139 -12.25 16.04 -2.69
CA LYS A 139 -12.04 17.35 -2.04
C LYS A 139 -11.33 17.21 -0.72
N ARG A 140 -11.72 16.22 0.09
CA ARG A 140 -11.06 15.94 1.37
C ARG A 140 -9.59 15.56 1.18
N ILE A 141 -9.31 14.59 0.31
CA ILE A 141 -7.94 14.17 0.00
C ILE A 141 -7.13 15.36 -0.50
N ARG A 142 -7.66 16.13 -1.47
CA ARG A 142 -6.97 17.28 -2.05
C ARG A 142 -6.64 18.38 -1.04
N SER A 143 -7.52 18.61 -0.07
CA SER A 143 -7.35 19.69 0.92
C SER A 143 -6.28 19.38 1.96
N ASN A 144 -6.01 18.10 2.22
CA ASN A 144 -5.12 17.65 3.29
C ASN A 144 -3.82 17.00 2.77
N THR A 145 -3.71 16.83 1.45
CA THR A 145 -2.53 16.24 0.79
C THR A 145 -2.14 17.07 -0.44
N THR A 146 -1.76 16.41 -1.53
CA THR A 146 -1.44 17.11 -2.80
C THR A 146 -2.39 16.68 -3.93
N PRO A 147 -2.49 17.42 -5.01
CA PRO A 147 -3.30 17.02 -6.18
C PRO A 147 -2.97 15.63 -6.74
N ARG A 148 -1.75 15.14 -6.54
CA ARG A 148 -1.31 13.82 -7.03
C ARG A 148 -1.85 12.66 -6.20
N HIS A 149 -2.32 12.92 -4.97
CA HIS A 149 -2.99 11.91 -4.12
C HIS A 149 -4.44 11.69 -4.51
N VAL A 150 -5.04 12.64 -5.27
CA VAL A 150 -6.46 12.58 -5.59
C VAL A 150 -6.72 11.43 -6.56
N PRO A 151 -7.58 10.45 -6.21
CA PRO A 151 -7.89 9.33 -7.09
C PRO A 151 -8.58 9.81 -8.37
N GLU A 152 -8.12 9.32 -9.50
CA GLU A 152 -8.79 9.54 -10.78
C GLU A 152 -10.12 8.80 -10.81
N ILE A 153 -10.11 7.57 -10.29
CA ILE A 153 -11.31 6.72 -10.21
C ILE A 153 -11.59 6.36 -8.75
N ILE A 154 -12.86 6.46 -8.35
CA ILE A 154 -13.37 5.99 -7.06
C ILE A 154 -14.53 5.04 -7.33
N LEU A 155 -14.42 3.81 -6.82
CA LEU A 155 -15.40 2.74 -6.99
C LEU A 155 -15.80 2.18 -5.61
N ASP A 156 -17.05 1.76 -5.49
CA ASP A 156 -17.49 1.01 -4.31
C ASP A 156 -17.33 -0.49 -4.50
N VAL A 157 -17.08 -1.16 -3.38
CA VAL A 157 -17.00 -2.62 -3.29
C VAL A 157 -17.71 -3.09 -2.02
N PRO A 158 -18.38 -4.27 -2.07
CA PRO A 158 -19.07 -4.82 -0.90
C PRO A 158 -18.10 -5.20 0.22
N ASP A 159 -16.88 -5.65 -0.11
CA ASP A 159 -15.87 -6.07 0.85
C ASP A 159 -14.45 -5.88 0.31
N ILE A 160 -13.49 -5.79 1.21
CA ILE A 160 -12.06 -5.62 0.92
C ILE A 160 -11.29 -6.87 1.35
N PRO A 161 -10.45 -7.47 0.47
CA PRO A 161 -9.73 -8.69 0.78
C PRO A 161 -8.68 -8.48 1.88
N ARG A 162 -8.60 -9.45 2.81
CA ARG A 162 -7.75 -9.42 3.99
C ARG A 162 -7.01 -10.72 4.20
N THR A 163 -5.86 -10.63 4.82
CA THR A 163 -5.18 -11.79 5.38
C THR A 163 -5.96 -12.32 6.59
N LYS A 164 -5.68 -13.57 7.01
CA LYS A 164 -6.22 -14.15 8.26
C LYS A 164 -5.86 -13.35 9.51
N SER A 165 -4.83 -12.51 9.46
CA SER A 165 -4.47 -11.56 10.52
C SER A 165 -5.16 -10.19 10.39
N GLY A 166 -6.10 -10.02 9.46
CA GLY A 166 -6.90 -8.81 9.27
C GLY A 166 -6.25 -7.69 8.44
N LYS A 167 -5.06 -7.92 7.86
CA LYS A 167 -4.37 -6.91 7.06
C LYS A 167 -4.93 -6.86 5.63
N ILE A 168 -5.19 -5.66 5.13
CA ILE A 168 -5.54 -5.40 3.72
C ILE A 168 -4.40 -5.86 2.79
N VAL A 169 -4.76 -6.36 1.61
CA VAL A 169 -3.82 -6.96 0.65
C VAL A 169 -3.80 -6.20 -0.68
N GLU A 170 -3.30 -4.96 -0.66
CA GLU A 170 -3.24 -4.09 -1.85
C GLU A 170 -2.59 -4.77 -3.06
N LEU A 171 -1.47 -5.48 -2.86
CA LEU A 171 -0.76 -6.17 -3.93
C LEU A 171 -1.59 -7.29 -4.58
N ALA A 172 -2.44 -7.98 -3.82
CA ALA A 172 -3.32 -9.00 -4.40
C ALA A 172 -4.38 -8.35 -5.30
N VAL A 173 -4.95 -7.23 -4.87
CA VAL A 173 -5.90 -6.46 -5.68
C VAL A 173 -5.22 -5.89 -6.92
N GLN A 174 -4.03 -5.31 -6.79
CA GLN A 174 -3.26 -4.80 -7.92
C GLN A 174 -3.03 -5.88 -8.98
N ARG A 175 -2.64 -7.10 -8.57
CA ARG A 175 -2.49 -8.24 -9.48
C ARG A 175 -3.78 -8.62 -10.18
N VAL A 176 -4.91 -8.62 -9.45
CA VAL A 176 -6.24 -8.87 -10.05
C VAL A 176 -6.54 -7.87 -11.15
N LEU A 177 -6.30 -6.58 -10.90
CA LEU A 177 -6.54 -5.51 -11.88
C LEU A 177 -5.68 -5.64 -13.15
N HIS A 178 -4.49 -6.23 -13.02
CA HIS A 178 -3.58 -6.47 -14.15
C HIS A 178 -3.74 -7.88 -14.78
N GLY A 179 -4.72 -8.68 -14.33
CA GLY A 179 -4.94 -10.04 -14.83
C GLY A 179 -3.84 -11.04 -14.46
N GLU A 180 -3.06 -10.73 -13.42
CA GLU A 180 -1.96 -11.57 -12.95
C GLU A 180 -2.43 -12.64 -11.97
N ALA A 181 -1.69 -13.76 -11.92
CA ALA A 181 -1.96 -14.83 -10.96
C ALA A 181 -1.66 -14.39 -9.52
N ILE A 182 -2.60 -14.69 -8.62
CA ILE A 182 -2.43 -14.40 -7.20
C ILE A 182 -1.75 -15.58 -6.52
N LYS A 183 -0.65 -15.29 -5.83
CA LYS A 183 0.04 -16.27 -4.99
C LYS A 183 -0.59 -16.27 -3.58
N ASN A 184 -0.59 -17.44 -2.92
CA ASN A 184 -1.00 -17.60 -1.51
C ASN A 184 -2.45 -17.21 -1.17
N LEU A 185 -3.42 -17.55 -2.02
CA LEU A 185 -4.85 -17.37 -1.73
C LEU A 185 -5.26 -17.95 -0.36
N ASN A 186 -4.61 -19.05 0.08
CA ASN A 186 -4.85 -19.68 1.38
C ASN A 186 -4.51 -18.82 2.60
N ALA A 187 -3.75 -17.72 2.41
CA ALA A 187 -3.43 -16.76 3.46
C ALA A 187 -4.55 -15.73 3.66
N LEU A 188 -5.52 -15.65 2.74
CA LEU A 188 -6.65 -14.73 2.84
C LEU A 188 -7.74 -15.30 3.74
N ALA A 189 -8.42 -14.40 4.44
CA ALA A 189 -9.61 -14.71 5.24
C ALA A 189 -10.87 -14.75 4.36
N ASN A 190 -10.93 -13.87 3.36
CA ASN A 190 -12.05 -13.68 2.44
C ASN A 190 -11.57 -13.61 0.98
N PRO A 191 -11.02 -14.71 0.41
CA PRO A 191 -10.48 -14.70 -0.95
C PRO A 191 -11.53 -14.35 -2.02
N GLU A 192 -12.82 -14.63 -1.77
CA GLU A 192 -13.95 -14.27 -2.63
C GLU A 192 -14.09 -12.75 -2.84
N ALA A 193 -13.64 -11.94 -1.89
CA ALA A 193 -13.65 -10.48 -2.03
C ALA A 193 -12.80 -9.98 -3.20
N LEU A 194 -11.83 -10.76 -3.68
CA LEU A 194 -11.04 -10.43 -4.87
C LEU A 194 -11.87 -10.36 -6.15
N ASP A 195 -13.01 -11.06 -6.19
CA ASP A 195 -13.86 -11.08 -7.39
C ASP A 195 -14.55 -9.73 -7.63
N TYR A 196 -14.72 -8.90 -6.60
CA TYR A 196 -15.26 -7.54 -6.73
C TYR A 196 -14.35 -6.58 -7.51
N PHE A 197 -13.10 -6.96 -7.70
CA PHE A 197 -12.07 -6.15 -8.38
C PHE A 197 -11.77 -6.65 -9.80
N ARG A 198 -12.33 -7.81 -10.20
CA ARG A 198 -12.09 -8.40 -11.53
C ARG A 198 -12.93 -7.68 -12.59
N ASP A 199 -12.37 -7.61 -13.79
CA ASP A 199 -13.06 -7.23 -15.02
C ASP A 199 -13.94 -5.97 -14.87
N ARG A 200 -13.45 -5.00 -14.12
CA ARG A 200 -14.16 -3.73 -13.86
C ARG A 200 -14.17 -2.86 -15.12
N PRO A 201 -15.34 -2.65 -15.76
CA PRO A 201 -15.43 -1.89 -17.00
C PRO A 201 -14.96 -0.44 -16.84
N GLU A 202 -15.13 0.15 -15.67
CA GLU A 202 -14.68 1.51 -15.33
C GLU A 202 -13.15 1.67 -15.40
N LEU A 203 -12.41 0.56 -15.36
CA LEU A 203 -10.95 0.55 -15.37
C LEU A 203 -10.38 0.24 -16.77
N THR A 204 -11.21 -0.11 -17.73
CA THR A 204 -10.78 -0.44 -19.10
C THR A 204 -10.67 0.79 -20.02
N SER A 205 -11.26 1.91 -19.64
CA SER A 205 -11.29 3.17 -20.40
C SER A 205 -10.04 4.04 -20.18
#